data_5317248820c1ee8fde06569e2e682f54
#
_entry.id   5317248820c1ee8fde06569e2e682f54
#
_cell.length_a   1.000
_cell.length_b   1.000
_cell.length_c   1.000
_cell.angle_alpha   90.00
_cell.angle_beta   90.00
_cell.angle_gamma   90.00
#
_symmetry.space_group_name_H-M   'P 1'
#
loop_
_entity.id
_entity.type
_entity.pdbx_description
1 polymer ?
#
loop_
_entity_poly.entity_id
_entity_poly.type
_entity_poly.pdbx_seq_one_letter_code
_entity_poly.pdbx_strand_id
1 'polypeptide(L)'
;MNETPVGVPTTLLEITVDGETVTVPEGATILDACRRAGLDTPTLCWAENLTPVNVCRVCVVEVEGSRVLVPSCSRPVEEGMVVATDSERVRTSRRMVLELLASSVAMDRADEEIADWMNHYGSRPERMGDHHEVATVAQPAKVQDGLYVRDYERCILCYKCVEACGDDAQHTFAIATAGRGFGAHISTEFDVELPESACVYCGNCIGVCPTGALVFKTEYDMRLTGTWDADAQEVTRTVCGFCGVGCNLDLHVQDERIVKVTSPADHSVTDGHLCIKGRFGWRHAQP
;
A
#
# COMPACT_ATOMS: atom_id res chain seq x y z
N MET A 1 -7.29 -14.48 -0.55
CA MET A 1 -7.86 -15.63 0.22
C MET A 1 -6.96 -16.83 0.00
N ASN A 2 -6.18 -17.23 1.03
CA ASN A 2 -5.46 -18.50 0.96
C ASN A 2 -6.50 -19.62 1.00
N GLU A 3 -6.81 -20.19 -0.15
CA GLU A 3 -7.61 -21.39 -0.22
C GLU A 3 -6.81 -22.54 0.40
N THR A 4 -7.26 -23.03 1.54
CA THR A 4 -6.73 -24.24 2.16
C THR A 4 -6.85 -25.39 1.15
N PRO A 5 -5.82 -26.19 0.93
CA PRO A 5 -5.92 -27.34 0.05
C PRO A 5 -7.10 -28.22 0.46
N VAL A 6 -7.92 -28.64 -0.50
CA VAL A 6 -9.11 -29.45 -0.28
C VAL A 6 -8.72 -30.69 0.52
N GLY A 7 -9.25 -30.81 1.75
CA GLY A 7 -9.10 -32.01 2.58
C GLY A 7 -8.25 -31.89 3.86
N VAL A 8 -7.64 -30.74 4.14
CA VAL A 8 -6.97 -30.53 5.44
C VAL A 8 -7.98 -29.90 6.40
N PRO A 9 -8.33 -30.54 7.56
CA PRO A 9 -9.18 -29.90 8.57
C PRO A 9 -8.46 -28.65 9.08
N THR A 10 -9.05 -27.47 8.87
CA THR A 10 -8.54 -26.22 9.42
C THR A 10 -9.01 -26.13 10.86
N THR A 11 -8.09 -26.07 11.82
CA THR A 11 -8.41 -25.73 13.21
C THR A 11 -9.01 -24.33 13.24
N LEU A 12 -10.16 -24.18 13.86
CA LEU A 12 -10.77 -22.87 14.10
C LEU A 12 -10.42 -22.40 15.51
N LEU A 13 -10.01 -21.16 15.62
CA LEU A 13 -9.71 -20.49 16.88
C LEU A 13 -10.79 -19.48 17.21
N GLU A 14 -11.15 -19.38 18.47
CA GLU A 14 -12.13 -18.42 18.95
C GLU A 14 -11.42 -17.32 19.75
N ILE A 15 -11.64 -16.07 19.38
CA ILE A 15 -11.08 -14.90 20.06
C ILE A 15 -12.18 -13.86 20.32
N THR A 16 -11.90 -12.91 21.19
CA THR A 16 -12.80 -11.77 21.44
C THR A 16 -12.17 -10.50 20.86
N VAL A 17 -12.93 -9.79 20.01
CA VAL A 17 -12.53 -8.50 19.43
C VAL A 17 -13.58 -7.45 19.83
N ASP A 18 -13.16 -6.43 20.56
CA ASP A 18 -14.04 -5.37 21.10
C ASP A 18 -15.31 -5.89 21.80
N GLY A 19 -15.18 -7.04 22.49
CA GLY A 19 -16.27 -7.69 23.24
C GLY A 19 -17.11 -8.67 22.42
N GLU A 20 -16.88 -8.81 21.12
CA GLU A 20 -17.56 -9.77 20.25
C GLU A 20 -16.69 -11.01 20.01
N THR A 21 -17.32 -12.18 20.04
CA THR A 21 -16.63 -13.44 19.74
C THR A 21 -16.50 -13.63 18.23
N VAL A 22 -15.28 -13.87 17.76
CA VAL A 22 -14.94 -14.07 16.36
C VAL A 22 -14.20 -15.39 16.18
N THR A 23 -14.63 -16.18 15.20
CA THR A 23 -13.98 -17.46 14.85
C THR A 23 -13.17 -17.29 13.58
N VAL A 24 -11.88 -17.64 13.65
CA VAL A 24 -10.94 -17.55 12.52
C VAL A 24 -10.16 -18.85 12.35
N PRO A 25 -9.63 -19.16 11.16
CA PRO A 25 -8.75 -20.31 10.99
C PRO A 25 -7.42 -20.09 11.73
N GLU A 26 -6.81 -21.18 12.19
CA GLU A 26 -5.45 -21.19 12.71
C GLU A 26 -4.48 -20.60 11.64
N GLY A 27 -3.57 -19.74 12.09
CA GLY A 27 -2.66 -18.99 11.22
C GLY A 27 -3.20 -17.64 10.74
N ALA A 28 -4.50 -17.33 10.95
CA ALA A 28 -5.03 -15.99 10.68
C ALA A 28 -4.37 -14.93 11.58
N THR A 29 -4.28 -13.72 11.06
CA THR A 29 -3.78 -12.57 11.84
C THR A 29 -4.91 -11.90 12.64
N ILE A 30 -4.55 -11.05 13.59
CA ILE A 30 -5.52 -10.21 14.29
C ILE A 30 -6.27 -9.31 13.30
N LEU A 31 -5.61 -8.84 12.24
CA LEU A 31 -6.27 -8.03 11.19
C LEU A 31 -7.37 -8.82 10.47
N ASP A 32 -7.12 -10.09 10.16
CA ASP A 32 -8.13 -10.96 9.56
C ASP A 32 -9.34 -11.14 10.48
N ALA A 33 -9.10 -11.26 11.78
CA ALA A 33 -10.18 -11.34 12.77
C ALA A 33 -10.96 -10.02 12.88
N CYS A 34 -10.28 -8.87 12.90
CA CYS A 34 -10.94 -7.55 12.87
C CYS A 34 -11.84 -7.41 11.64
N ARG A 35 -11.34 -7.77 10.46
CA ARG A 35 -12.14 -7.72 9.21
C ARG A 35 -13.35 -8.65 9.25
N ARG A 36 -13.22 -9.84 9.82
CA ARG A 36 -14.36 -10.74 10.02
C ARG A 36 -15.39 -10.19 10.98
N ALA A 37 -14.97 -9.42 11.96
CA ALA A 37 -15.85 -8.66 12.85
C ALA A 37 -16.48 -7.42 12.19
N GLY A 38 -16.17 -7.13 10.92
CA GLY A 38 -16.63 -5.92 10.23
C GLY A 38 -15.95 -4.64 10.71
N LEU A 39 -14.80 -4.76 11.38
CA LEU A 39 -14.05 -3.63 11.90
C LEU A 39 -12.98 -3.19 10.90
N ASP A 40 -13.01 -1.92 10.57
CA ASP A 40 -12.02 -1.29 9.72
C ASP A 40 -10.81 -0.87 10.56
N THR A 41 -9.67 -1.51 10.32
CA THR A 41 -8.42 -1.26 11.03
C THR A 41 -7.40 -0.63 10.09
N PRO A 42 -6.87 0.56 10.41
CA PRO A 42 -5.99 1.28 9.50
C PRO A 42 -4.69 0.52 9.21
N THR A 43 -4.27 0.53 7.95
CA THR A 43 -3.03 -0.10 7.49
C THR A 43 -2.33 0.80 6.46
N LEU A 44 -1.00 0.91 6.51
CA LEU A 44 -0.20 1.64 5.52
C LEU A 44 0.84 0.76 4.83
N CYS A 45 1.49 -0.14 5.59
CA CYS A 45 2.54 -1.04 5.09
C CYS A 45 2.04 -2.48 4.86
N TRP A 46 0.74 -2.65 4.77
CA TRP A 46 0.07 -3.92 4.50
C TRP A 46 -0.73 -3.80 3.19
N ALA A 47 -0.80 -4.87 2.44
CA ALA A 47 -1.72 -5.07 1.34
C ALA A 47 -2.13 -6.55 1.31
N GLU A 48 -3.31 -6.84 0.74
CA GLU A 48 -3.86 -8.20 0.74
C GLU A 48 -2.97 -9.19 -0.01
N ASN A 49 -2.27 -8.70 -1.02
CA ASN A 49 -1.40 -9.44 -1.93
C ASN A 49 0.10 -9.25 -1.67
N LEU A 50 0.47 -8.77 -0.48
CA LEU A 50 1.87 -8.60 -0.07
C LEU A 50 2.10 -9.15 1.33
N THR A 51 3.28 -9.65 1.58
CA THR A 51 3.75 -10.01 2.92
C THR A 51 3.79 -8.77 3.82
N PRO A 52 3.21 -8.81 5.02
CA PRO A 52 3.20 -7.67 5.93
C PRO A 52 4.59 -7.22 6.35
N VAL A 53 5.02 -6.04 5.91
CA VAL A 53 6.36 -5.48 6.27
C VAL A 53 6.45 -5.10 7.74
N ASN A 54 5.33 -4.77 8.38
CA ASN A 54 5.22 -4.49 9.81
C ASN A 54 6.05 -3.28 10.31
N VAL A 55 6.16 -2.21 9.52
CA VAL A 55 6.98 -1.02 9.85
C VAL A 55 6.17 0.19 10.28
N CYS A 56 4.98 0.43 9.71
CA CYS A 56 4.24 1.68 9.92
C CYS A 56 3.61 1.82 11.31
N ARG A 57 3.26 0.71 11.96
CA ARG A 57 2.63 0.67 13.29
C ARG A 57 1.28 1.37 13.41
N VAL A 58 0.63 1.72 12.31
CA VAL A 58 -0.71 2.31 12.37
C VAL A 58 -1.79 1.28 12.69
N CYS A 59 -1.56 0.00 12.35
CA CYS A 59 -2.48 -1.10 12.60
C CYS A 59 -2.46 -1.66 14.05
N VAL A 60 -1.75 -1.01 14.98
CA VAL A 60 -1.61 -1.54 16.35
C VAL A 60 -2.94 -1.66 17.07
N VAL A 61 -3.05 -2.71 17.88
CA VAL A 61 -4.18 -3.01 18.76
C VAL A 61 -3.67 -3.34 20.17
N GLU A 62 -4.56 -3.33 21.15
CA GLU A 62 -4.27 -3.76 22.49
C GLU A 62 -4.72 -5.21 22.68
N VAL A 63 -3.85 -6.06 23.24
CA VAL A 63 -4.15 -7.45 23.56
C VAL A 63 -4.06 -7.62 25.05
N GLU A 64 -5.08 -8.23 25.68
CA GLU A 64 -5.11 -8.45 27.10
C GLU A 64 -3.88 -9.25 27.56
N GLY A 65 -3.25 -8.81 28.67
CA GLY A 65 -2.01 -9.39 29.16
C GLY A 65 -0.73 -8.90 28.47
N SER A 66 -0.84 -8.19 27.33
CA SER A 66 0.33 -7.59 26.65
C SER A 66 0.68 -6.23 27.25
N ARG A 67 1.96 -6.01 27.55
CA ARG A 67 2.47 -4.71 28.01
C ARG A 67 2.58 -3.67 26.88
N VAL A 68 2.63 -4.13 25.64
CA VAL A 68 2.83 -3.30 24.44
C VAL A 68 1.66 -3.44 23.48
N LEU A 69 1.40 -2.42 22.70
CA LEU A 69 0.51 -2.53 21.55
C LEU A 69 1.16 -3.45 20.51
N VAL A 70 0.36 -4.31 19.89
CA VAL A 70 0.83 -5.28 18.89
C VAL A 70 0.30 -4.93 17.50
N PRO A 71 1.06 -5.18 16.44
CA PRO A 71 0.59 -4.95 15.08
C PRO A 71 -0.42 -6.03 14.67
N SER A 72 -1.63 -5.62 14.30
CA SER A 72 -2.68 -6.57 13.89
C SER A 72 -2.35 -7.27 12.56
N CYS A 73 -1.66 -6.60 11.65
CA CYS A 73 -1.39 -7.10 10.29
C CYS A 73 -0.45 -8.32 10.23
N SER A 74 0.34 -8.56 11.31
CA SER A 74 1.35 -9.64 11.32
C SER A 74 1.30 -10.54 12.55
N ARG A 75 0.54 -10.16 13.56
CA ARG A 75 0.40 -10.99 14.78
C ARG A 75 -0.63 -12.10 14.54
N PRO A 76 -0.25 -13.39 14.55
CA PRO A 76 -1.20 -14.49 14.51
C PRO A 76 -2.13 -14.48 15.74
N VAL A 77 -3.35 -14.92 15.55
CA VAL A 77 -4.29 -15.13 16.65
C VAL A 77 -3.92 -16.37 17.46
N GLU A 78 -4.26 -16.35 18.74
CA GLU A 78 -4.16 -17.47 19.67
C GLU A 78 -5.51 -17.70 20.31
N GLU A 79 -5.85 -18.95 20.63
CA GLU A 79 -7.12 -19.32 21.25
C GLU A 79 -7.40 -18.51 22.51
N GLY A 80 -8.59 -17.94 22.62
CA GLY A 80 -9.02 -17.15 23.77
C GLY A 80 -8.40 -15.75 23.85
N MET A 81 -7.68 -15.28 22.83
CA MET A 81 -7.12 -13.93 22.79
C MET A 81 -8.23 -12.87 22.90
N VAL A 82 -7.99 -11.83 23.72
CA VAL A 82 -8.90 -10.68 23.85
C VAL A 82 -8.20 -9.45 23.30
N VAL A 83 -8.85 -8.82 22.30
CA VAL A 83 -8.31 -7.71 21.52
C VAL A 83 -9.21 -6.48 21.66
N ALA A 84 -8.62 -5.31 21.92
CA ALA A 84 -9.27 -4.03 21.84
C ALA A 84 -8.67 -3.20 20.68
N THR A 85 -9.50 -2.83 19.72
CA THR A 85 -9.06 -2.12 18.50
C THR A 85 -9.15 -0.61 18.61
N ASP A 86 -9.90 -0.07 19.57
CA ASP A 86 -10.18 1.38 19.68
C ASP A 86 -10.02 1.93 21.12
N SER A 87 -9.12 1.33 21.94
CA SER A 87 -8.81 1.86 23.27
C SER A 87 -8.14 3.26 23.15
N GLU A 88 -8.19 4.05 24.23
CA GLU A 88 -7.55 5.37 24.28
C GLU A 88 -6.06 5.29 23.92
N ARG A 89 -5.38 4.23 24.35
CA ARG A 89 -3.98 3.94 24.08
C ARG A 89 -3.74 3.67 22.60
N VAL A 90 -4.61 2.89 21.95
CA VAL A 90 -4.59 2.61 20.52
C VAL A 90 -4.83 3.89 19.72
N ARG A 91 -5.90 4.64 20.03
CA ARG A 91 -6.21 5.92 19.39
C ARG A 91 -5.07 6.91 19.47
N THR A 92 -4.46 7.04 20.65
CA THR A 92 -3.30 7.94 20.84
C THR A 92 -2.11 7.50 20.00
N SER A 93 -1.79 6.21 19.95
CA SER A 93 -0.69 5.69 19.12
C SER A 93 -0.91 5.94 17.64
N ARG A 94 -2.09 5.61 17.11
CA ARG A 94 -2.44 5.81 15.69
C ARG A 94 -2.40 7.28 15.30
N ARG A 95 -2.99 8.16 16.13
CA ARG A 95 -2.93 9.61 15.90
C ARG A 95 -1.49 10.10 15.79
N MET A 96 -0.63 9.74 16.74
CA MET A 96 0.77 10.19 16.74
C MET A 96 1.55 9.66 15.53
N VAL A 97 1.34 8.41 15.13
CA VAL A 97 1.97 7.85 13.93
C VAL A 97 1.56 8.63 12.68
N LEU A 98 0.26 8.89 12.51
CA LEU A 98 -0.26 9.65 11.38
C LEU A 98 0.23 11.12 11.38
N GLU A 99 0.28 11.77 12.55
CA GLU A 99 0.85 13.12 12.70
C GLU A 99 2.32 13.16 12.28
N LEU A 100 3.13 12.23 12.76
CA LEU A 100 4.57 12.15 12.43
C LEU A 100 4.80 11.88 10.94
N LEU A 101 4.05 10.96 10.34
CA LEU A 101 4.16 10.68 8.91
C LEU A 101 3.78 11.90 8.07
N ALA A 102 2.61 12.48 8.33
CA ALA A 102 2.11 13.61 7.56
C ALA A 102 2.90 14.90 7.77
N SER A 103 3.62 15.05 8.90
CA SER A 103 4.53 16.16 9.10
C SER A 103 5.86 16.02 8.35
N SER A 104 6.21 14.78 7.95
CA SER A 104 7.52 14.46 7.35
C SER A 104 7.50 14.37 5.84
N VAL A 105 6.33 14.20 5.22
CA VAL A 105 6.18 13.98 3.76
C VAL A 105 4.99 14.76 3.21
N ALA A 106 5.02 15.03 1.89
CA ALA A 106 3.88 15.61 1.19
C ALA A 106 2.76 14.57 1.02
N MET A 107 1.55 14.86 1.51
CA MET A 107 0.40 13.94 1.52
C MET A 107 -0.64 14.26 0.44
N ASP A 108 -0.36 15.19 -0.46
CA ASP A 108 -1.31 15.70 -1.48
C ASP A 108 -1.73 14.68 -2.54
N ARG A 109 -1.07 13.51 -2.58
CA ARG A 109 -1.40 12.39 -3.48
C ARG A 109 -1.66 11.08 -2.71
N ALA A 110 -1.78 11.16 -1.39
CA ALA A 110 -2.08 9.99 -0.58
C ALA A 110 -3.49 9.47 -0.92
N ASP A 111 -3.69 8.17 -0.74
CA ASP A 111 -5.00 7.55 -0.88
C ASP A 111 -5.99 8.22 0.09
N GLU A 112 -7.25 8.39 -0.34
CA GLU A 112 -8.32 9.04 0.44
C GLU A 112 -8.49 8.41 1.83
N GLU A 113 -8.35 7.10 1.91
CA GLU A 113 -8.42 6.34 3.15
C GLU A 113 -7.46 6.87 4.23
N ILE A 114 -6.28 7.36 3.82
CA ILE A 114 -5.31 7.94 4.77
C ILE A 114 -5.84 9.26 5.34
N ALA A 115 -6.44 10.10 4.51
CA ALA A 115 -7.06 11.34 4.96
C ALA A 115 -8.24 11.07 5.90
N ASP A 116 -9.05 10.05 5.61
CA ASP A 116 -10.14 9.60 6.47
C ASP A 116 -9.64 9.12 7.83
N TRP A 117 -8.57 8.32 7.87
CA TRP A 117 -7.92 7.91 9.11
C TRP A 117 -7.38 9.11 9.90
N MET A 118 -6.73 10.06 9.24
CA MET A 118 -6.25 11.29 9.89
C MET A 118 -7.40 12.06 10.54
N ASN A 119 -8.51 12.23 9.83
CA ASN A 119 -9.70 12.88 10.34
C ASN A 119 -10.33 12.10 11.50
N HIS A 120 -10.47 10.77 11.38
CA HIS A 120 -11.06 9.90 12.39
C HIS A 120 -10.30 9.95 13.72
N TYR A 121 -8.96 9.96 13.68
CA TYR A 121 -8.11 10.04 14.87
C TYR A 121 -7.82 11.46 15.33
N GLY A 122 -8.30 12.48 14.61
CA GLY A 122 -8.05 13.89 14.93
C GLY A 122 -6.56 14.26 14.85
N SER A 123 -5.89 13.71 13.84
CA SER A 123 -4.46 13.95 13.59
C SER A 123 -4.21 15.39 13.16
N ARG A 124 -3.20 16.02 13.75
CA ARG A 124 -2.79 17.41 13.48
C ARG A 124 -1.29 17.47 13.25
N PRO A 125 -0.82 17.23 12.02
CA PRO A 125 0.60 17.20 11.67
C PRO A 125 1.35 18.51 12.05
N GLU A 126 0.66 19.65 11.98
CA GLU A 126 1.20 20.96 12.36
C GLU A 126 1.68 21.04 13.83
N ARG A 127 1.26 20.10 14.68
CA ARG A 127 1.77 20.01 16.07
C ARG A 127 3.22 19.54 16.14
N MET A 128 3.73 18.93 15.09
CA MET A 128 5.10 18.41 15.02
C MET A 128 6.10 19.46 14.51
N GLY A 129 5.67 20.68 14.23
CA GLY A 129 6.45 21.78 13.68
C GLY A 129 6.17 22.03 12.20
N ASP A 130 6.72 23.13 11.67
CA ASP A 130 6.65 23.41 10.25
C ASP A 130 7.47 22.41 9.44
N HIS A 131 7.09 22.14 8.19
CA HIS A 131 7.80 21.24 7.28
C HIS A 131 9.32 21.54 7.15
N HIS A 132 9.73 22.77 7.46
CA HIS A 132 11.15 23.17 7.46
C HIS A 132 11.91 22.75 8.73
N GLU A 133 11.21 22.41 9.79
CA GLU A 133 11.78 21.99 11.08
C GLU A 133 11.79 20.46 11.24
N VAL A 134 10.93 19.78 10.50
CA VAL A 134 10.85 18.31 10.54
C VAL A 134 11.87 17.72 9.57
N ALA A 135 12.56 16.66 10.00
CA ALA A 135 13.50 15.96 9.13
C ALA A 135 12.73 15.26 7.99
N THR A 136 12.85 15.80 6.80
CA THR A 136 12.31 15.24 5.56
C THR A 136 13.44 14.83 4.63
N VAL A 137 13.22 13.78 3.85
CA VAL A 137 14.14 13.42 2.76
C VAL A 137 13.70 14.19 1.51
N ALA A 138 14.09 15.45 1.42
CA ALA A 138 13.83 16.25 0.22
C ALA A 138 14.65 15.71 -0.96
N GLN A 139 13.97 15.22 -1.97
CA GLN A 139 14.57 14.77 -3.22
C GLN A 139 13.75 15.30 -4.39
N PRO A 140 14.39 15.79 -5.47
CA PRO A 140 13.64 16.15 -6.67
C PRO A 140 12.96 14.90 -7.25
N ALA A 141 11.80 15.09 -7.85
CA ALA A 141 11.10 14.01 -8.55
C ALA A 141 11.99 13.44 -9.66
N LYS A 142 12.18 12.12 -9.67
CA LYS A 142 12.98 11.41 -10.68
C LYS A 142 12.07 11.05 -11.86
N VAL A 143 12.19 11.81 -12.96
CA VAL A 143 11.48 11.60 -14.23
C VAL A 143 12.50 11.07 -15.23
N GLN A 144 12.68 9.76 -15.31
CA GLN A 144 13.75 9.10 -16.05
C GLN A 144 13.26 8.32 -17.27
N ASP A 145 11.95 8.13 -17.37
CA ASP A 145 11.29 7.42 -18.47
C ASP A 145 9.89 7.99 -18.73
N GLY A 146 9.23 7.46 -19.75
CA GLY A 146 7.88 7.88 -20.16
C GLY A 146 6.74 7.12 -19.45
N LEU A 147 7.01 6.20 -18.54
CA LEU A 147 5.99 5.31 -17.98
C LEU A 147 5.57 5.74 -16.58
N TYR A 148 6.51 6.08 -15.70
CA TYR A 148 6.20 6.51 -14.34
C TYR A 148 7.26 7.44 -13.73
N VAL A 149 6.89 8.06 -12.61
CA VAL A 149 7.71 9.02 -11.86
C VAL A 149 7.93 8.51 -10.45
N ARG A 150 9.12 8.74 -9.92
CA ARG A 150 9.50 8.50 -8.54
C ARG A 150 9.65 9.83 -7.81
N ASP A 151 8.74 10.14 -6.90
CA ASP A 151 8.69 11.39 -6.14
C ASP A 151 8.77 11.07 -4.63
N TYR A 152 9.98 10.90 -4.17
CA TYR A 152 10.23 10.41 -2.81
C TYR A 152 9.97 11.44 -1.70
N GLU A 153 9.63 12.69 -2.02
CA GLU A 153 9.07 13.65 -1.04
C GLU A 153 7.76 13.16 -0.41
N ARG A 154 7.09 12.19 -1.06
CA ARG A 154 5.85 11.55 -0.61
C ARG A 154 6.06 10.17 0.02
N CYS A 155 7.30 9.73 0.13
CA CYS A 155 7.59 8.37 0.56
C CYS A 155 7.57 8.24 2.08
N ILE A 156 6.63 7.46 2.61
CA ILE A 156 6.52 7.11 4.03
C ILE A 156 7.35 5.88 4.43
N LEU A 157 8.19 5.36 3.55
CA LEU A 157 9.01 4.17 3.78
C LEU A 157 8.20 2.95 4.26
N CYS A 158 7.04 2.73 3.67
CA CYS A 158 6.19 1.57 3.98
C CYS A 158 6.70 0.25 3.39
N TYR A 159 7.63 0.31 2.44
CA TYR A 159 8.29 -0.80 1.73
C TYR A 159 7.37 -1.70 0.88
N LYS A 160 6.09 -1.44 0.75
CA LYS A 160 5.20 -2.22 -0.15
C LYS A 160 5.75 -2.33 -1.57
N CYS A 161 6.36 -1.26 -2.09
CA CYS A 161 6.98 -1.26 -3.42
C CYS A 161 8.21 -2.17 -3.50
N VAL A 162 8.96 -2.34 -2.41
CA VAL A 162 10.11 -3.25 -2.34
C VAL A 162 9.64 -4.69 -2.37
N GLU A 163 8.60 -5.04 -1.58
CA GLU A 163 8.00 -6.38 -1.58
C GLU A 163 7.41 -6.72 -2.94
N ALA A 164 6.66 -5.80 -3.57
CA ALA A 164 6.11 -6.00 -4.91
C ALA A 164 7.18 -6.10 -6.01
N CYS A 165 8.36 -5.54 -5.82
CA CYS A 165 9.52 -5.69 -6.71
C CYS A 165 10.31 -6.97 -6.42
N GLY A 166 10.26 -7.43 -5.17
CA GLY A 166 10.95 -8.57 -4.61
C GLY A 166 10.14 -9.86 -4.62
N ASP A 167 10.08 -10.51 -3.46
CA ASP A 167 9.61 -11.87 -3.27
C ASP A 167 8.12 -12.07 -3.56
N ASP A 168 7.29 -11.06 -3.33
CA ASP A 168 5.84 -11.22 -3.41
C ASP A 168 5.31 -11.21 -4.85
N ALA A 169 5.99 -10.53 -5.82
CA ALA A 169 5.43 -10.44 -7.16
C ALA A 169 6.45 -10.57 -8.29
N GLN A 170 7.42 -9.64 -8.41
CA GLN A 170 8.20 -9.52 -9.66
C GLN A 170 9.54 -10.24 -9.62
N HIS A 171 10.11 -10.53 -8.47
CA HIS A 171 11.41 -11.19 -8.25
C HIS A 171 12.59 -10.54 -8.99
N THR A 172 12.55 -9.22 -9.24
CA THR A 172 13.65 -8.48 -9.89
C THR A 172 14.54 -7.74 -8.93
N PHE A 173 14.02 -7.37 -7.75
CA PHE A 173 14.77 -6.63 -6.72
C PHE A 173 15.44 -5.36 -7.23
N ALA A 174 14.80 -4.71 -8.23
CA ALA A 174 15.35 -3.51 -8.86
C ALA A 174 15.39 -2.30 -7.93
N ILE A 175 14.53 -2.27 -6.90
CA ILE A 175 14.49 -1.24 -5.88
C ILE A 175 14.58 -1.85 -4.50
N ALA A 176 15.30 -1.18 -3.61
CA ALA A 176 15.51 -1.59 -2.24
C ALA A 176 15.66 -0.36 -1.33
N THR A 177 15.78 -0.57 -0.02
CA THR A 177 16.09 0.49 0.93
C THR A 177 17.58 0.82 0.87
N ALA A 178 17.90 2.10 0.71
CA ALA A 178 19.25 2.65 0.80
C ALA A 178 19.36 3.68 1.95
N GLY A 179 20.58 3.96 2.39
CA GLY A 179 20.84 4.89 3.47
C GLY A 179 20.41 4.37 4.85
N ARG A 180 20.38 5.26 5.82
CA ARG A 180 19.97 4.95 7.20
C ARG A 180 19.50 6.20 7.94
N GLY A 181 18.74 6.02 9.02
CA GLY A 181 18.19 7.13 9.81
C GLY A 181 17.36 8.06 8.92
N PHE A 182 17.53 9.35 9.04
CA PHE A 182 16.82 10.35 8.21
C PHE A 182 17.25 10.34 6.73
N GLY A 183 18.37 9.72 6.39
CA GLY A 183 18.81 9.51 5.00
C GLY A 183 18.28 8.22 4.38
N ALA A 184 17.42 7.44 5.07
CA ALA A 184 16.83 6.25 4.51
C ALA A 184 15.85 6.61 3.37
N HIS A 185 15.96 5.92 2.25
CA HIS A 185 15.10 6.13 1.07
C HIS A 185 15.06 4.87 0.20
N ILE A 186 14.12 4.84 -0.73
CA ILE A 186 14.05 3.78 -1.73
C ILE A 186 14.96 4.14 -2.89
N SER A 187 15.80 3.23 -3.32
CA SER A 187 16.76 3.43 -4.39
C SER A 187 16.93 2.19 -5.26
N THR A 188 17.45 2.40 -6.44
CA THR A 188 18.04 1.34 -7.27
C THR A 188 19.47 1.01 -6.78
N GLU A 189 20.05 -0.07 -7.26
CA GLU A 189 21.45 -0.42 -7.00
C GLU A 189 22.35 0.75 -7.41
N PHE A 190 23.23 1.19 -6.52
CA PHE A 190 24.12 2.34 -6.70
C PHE A 190 23.43 3.65 -7.13
N ASP A 191 22.12 3.78 -6.89
CA ASP A 191 21.31 4.92 -7.31
C ASP A 191 21.32 5.21 -8.83
N VAL A 192 21.57 4.17 -9.64
CA VAL A 192 21.49 4.29 -11.11
C VAL A 192 20.05 4.63 -11.54
N GLU A 193 19.89 5.14 -12.74
CA GLU A 193 18.57 5.39 -13.30
C GLU A 193 17.79 4.09 -13.49
N LEU A 194 16.45 4.14 -13.39
CA LEU A 194 15.62 2.96 -13.58
C LEU A 194 15.87 2.22 -14.90
N PRO A 195 16.04 2.90 -16.05
CA PRO A 195 16.37 2.25 -17.31
C PRO A 195 17.69 1.46 -17.30
N GLU A 196 18.61 1.81 -16.39
CA GLU A 196 19.95 1.19 -16.24
C GLU A 196 19.98 0.11 -15.15
N SER A 197 18.85 -0.06 -14.43
CA SER A 197 18.71 -1.02 -13.33
C SER A 197 18.13 -2.35 -13.78
N ALA A 198 17.92 -3.29 -12.85
CA ALA A 198 17.20 -4.54 -13.10
C ALA A 198 15.69 -4.37 -13.30
N CYS A 199 15.18 -3.14 -13.42
CA CYS A 199 13.76 -2.86 -13.56
C CYS A 199 13.19 -3.40 -14.87
N VAL A 200 12.09 -4.15 -14.78
CA VAL A 200 11.36 -4.70 -15.94
C VAL A 200 10.09 -3.91 -16.28
N TYR A 201 9.92 -2.75 -15.70
CA TYR A 201 8.81 -1.82 -15.96
C TYR A 201 7.40 -2.42 -15.77
N CYS A 202 7.24 -3.36 -14.85
CA CYS A 202 5.94 -3.97 -14.55
C CYS A 202 4.95 -3.00 -13.90
N GLY A 203 5.44 -1.97 -13.19
CA GLY A 203 4.62 -0.97 -12.48
C GLY A 203 3.91 -1.50 -11.23
N ASN A 204 4.26 -2.69 -10.72
CA ASN A 204 3.63 -3.24 -9.51
C ASN A 204 3.92 -2.36 -8.29
N CYS A 205 5.11 -1.74 -8.23
CA CYS A 205 5.47 -0.78 -7.20
C CYS A 205 4.58 0.49 -7.20
N ILE A 206 4.06 0.91 -8.36
CA ILE A 206 3.09 2.01 -8.45
C ILE A 206 1.76 1.56 -7.84
N GLY A 207 1.27 0.37 -8.23
CA GLY A 207 -0.03 -0.15 -7.84
C GLY A 207 -0.21 -0.34 -6.33
N VAL A 208 0.90 -0.41 -5.57
CA VAL A 208 0.88 -0.62 -4.11
C VAL A 208 1.32 0.61 -3.30
N CYS A 209 1.68 1.72 -3.96
CA CYS A 209 2.16 2.91 -3.28
C CYS A 209 1.01 3.74 -2.70
N PRO A 210 0.85 3.85 -1.36
CA PRO A 210 -0.33 4.48 -0.76
C PRO A 210 -0.26 6.01 -0.73
N THR A 211 0.89 6.61 -1.08
CA THR A 211 1.10 8.06 -0.99
C THR A 211 1.42 8.70 -2.33
N GLY A 212 1.36 7.94 -3.43
CA GLY A 212 1.69 8.45 -4.75
C GLY A 212 3.16 8.88 -4.91
N ALA A 213 4.06 8.34 -4.06
CA ALA A 213 5.51 8.50 -4.25
C ALA A 213 6.00 7.83 -5.54
N LEU A 214 5.32 6.78 -5.95
CA LEU A 214 5.46 6.13 -7.25
C LEU A 214 4.13 6.33 -7.99
N VAL A 215 4.17 6.95 -9.14
CA VAL A 215 2.97 7.39 -9.87
C VAL A 215 3.14 7.21 -11.37
N PHE A 216 2.06 6.92 -12.09
CA PHE A 216 2.07 6.89 -13.55
C PHE A 216 2.50 8.24 -14.12
N LYS A 217 3.34 8.23 -15.17
CA LYS A 217 3.77 9.46 -15.83
C LYS A 217 2.58 10.27 -16.38
N THR A 218 1.55 9.60 -16.89
CA THR A 218 0.31 10.23 -17.35
C THR A 218 -0.40 10.97 -16.22
N GLU A 219 -0.59 10.31 -15.07
CA GLU A 219 -1.20 10.94 -13.90
C GLU A 219 -0.35 12.12 -13.40
N TYR A 220 0.97 11.94 -13.31
CA TYR A 220 1.88 13.00 -12.88
C TYR A 220 1.76 14.25 -13.78
N ASP A 221 1.78 14.08 -15.10
CA ASP A 221 1.66 15.18 -16.06
C ASP A 221 0.29 15.86 -15.98
N MET A 222 -0.78 15.09 -15.87
CA MET A 222 -2.14 15.62 -15.74
C MET A 222 -2.31 16.41 -14.42
N ARG A 223 -1.70 15.96 -13.34
CA ARG A 223 -1.69 16.71 -12.05
C ARG A 223 -0.91 18.01 -12.17
N LEU A 224 0.22 18.03 -12.87
CA LEU A 224 1.00 19.25 -13.12
C LEU A 224 0.22 20.29 -13.95
N THR A 225 -0.62 19.84 -14.89
CA THR A 225 -1.45 20.71 -15.73
C THR A 225 -2.81 21.02 -15.13
N GLY A 226 -3.15 20.43 -13.95
CA GLY A 226 -4.45 20.60 -13.31
C GLY A 226 -5.61 19.93 -14.04
N THR A 227 -5.31 18.93 -14.90
CA THR A 227 -6.33 18.20 -15.69
C THR A 227 -6.65 16.81 -15.11
N TRP A 228 -5.98 16.37 -14.07
CA TRP A 228 -6.29 15.11 -13.39
C TRP A 228 -7.56 15.28 -12.54
N ASP A 229 -8.54 14.44 -12.80
CA ASP A 229 -9.78 14.37 -12.02
C ASP A 229 -10.11 12.89 -11.76
N ALA A 230 -9.88 12.43 -10.53
CA ALA A 230 -10.10 11.04 -10.15
C ALA A 230 -11.61 10.70 -10.14
N ASP A 231 -12.46 11.67 -9.76
CA ASP A 231 -13.90 11.48 -9.66
C ASP A 231 -14.59 11.42 -11.03
N ALA A 232 -13.97 12.02 -12.04
CA ALA A 232 -14.45 11.96 -13.42
C ALA A 232 -14.02 10.68 -14.16
N GLN A 233 -13.25 9.79 -13.52
CA GLN A 233 -12.79 8.57 -14.18
C GLN A 233 -13.84 7.46 -14.13
N GLU A 234 -14.09 6.86 -15.28
CA GLU A 234 -14.83 5.61 -15.40
C GLU A 234 -13.84 4.43 -15.37
N VAL A 235 -14.14 3.43 -14.55
CA VAL A 235 -13.32 2.21 -14.46
C VAL A 235 -14.01 1.07 -15.18
N THR A 236 -13.39 0.56 -16.22
CA THR A 236 -13.89 -0.60 -16.99
C THR A 236 -12.97 -1.80 -16.80
N ARG A 237 -13.52 -2.89 -16.27
CA ARG A 237 -12.78 -4.16 -16.12
C ARG A 237 -12.80 -4.96 -17.42
N THR A 238 -11.62 -5.44 -17.82
CA THR A 238 -11.45 -6.26 -19.01
C THR A 238 -10.32 -7.28 -18.84
N VAL A 239 -10.17 -8.17 -19.82
CA VAL A 239 -9.10 -9.16 -19.84
C VAL A 239 -7.97 -8.70 -20.76
N CYS A 240 -6.74 -8.83 -20.30
CA CYS A 240 -5.54 -8.51 -21.08
C CYS A 240 -5.42 -9.40 -22.32
N GLY A 241 -5.36 -8.81 -23.49
CA GLY A 241 -5.25 -9.52 -24.78
C GLY A 241 -3.82 -9.84 -25.23
N PHE A 242 -2.78 -9.54 -24.43
CA PHE A 242 -1.39 -9.69 -24.87
C PHE A 242 -0.83 -11.12 -24.78
N CYS A 243 -1.37 -11.96 -23.91
CA CYS A 243 -0.94 -13.36 -23.79
C CYS A 243 -2.02 -14.24 -23.15
N GLY A 244 -1.77 -15.56 -23.09
CA GLY A 244 -2.71 -16.54 -22.55
C GLY A 244 -2.86 -16.60 -21.02
N VAL A 245 -2.20 -15.72 -20.26
CA VAL A 245 -2.35 -15.66 -18.79
C VAL A 245 -3.75 -15.20 -18.41
N GLY A 246 -4.36 -14.30 -19.21
CA GLY A 246 -5.73 -13.84 -18.95
C GLY A 246 -5.86 -12.87 -17.79
N CYS A 247 -4.83 -12.04 -17.56
CA CYS A 247 -4.84 -11.03 -16.50
C CYS A 247 -6.04 -10.09 -16.62
N ASN A 248 -6.69 -9.77 -15.51
CA ASN A 248 -7.71 -8.73 -15.47
C ASN A 248 -7.08 -7.35 -15.33
N LEU A 249 -7.61 -6.43 -16.12
CA LEU A 249 -7.21 -5.03 -16.15
C LEU A 249 -8.40 -4.17 -15.75
N ASP A 250 -8.16 -3.20 -14.89
CA ASP A 250 -9.09 -2.10 -14.64
C ASP A 250 -8.57 -0.88 -15.41
N LEU A 251 -9.28 -0.53 -16.50
CA LEU A 251 -8.97 0.62 -17.34
C LEU A 251 -9.61 1.87 -16.75
N HIS A 252 -8.80 2.83 -16.36
CA HIS A 252 -9.27 4.13 -15.88
C HIS A 252 -9.35 5.08 -17.06
N VAL A 253 -10.56 5.55 -17.38
CA VAL A 253 -10.87 6.39 -18.54
C VAL A 253 -11.31 7.76 -18.07
N GLN A 254 -10.66 8.81 -18.57
CA GLN A 254 -11.03 10.20 -18.37
C GLN A 254 -11.05 10.88 -19.74
N ASP A 255 -12.11 11.63 -20.06
CA ASP A 255 -12.26 12.35 -21.35
C ASP A 255 -12.07 11.41 -22.56
N GLU A 256 -12.71 10.25 -22.54
CA GLU A 256 -12.64 9.20 -23.59
C GLU A 256 -11.21 8.64 -23.82
N ARG A 257 -10.27 8.85 -22.89
CA ARG A 257 -8.90 8.35 -22.96
C ARG A 257 -8.56 7.52 -21.74
N ILE A 258 -7.87 6.40 -21.97
CA ILE A 258 -7.29 5.63 -20.87
C ILE A 258 -6.14 6.47 -20.29
N VAL A 259 -6.19 6.74 -18.99
CA VAL A 259 -5.17 7.54 -18.30
C VAL A 259 -4.24 6.66 -17.46
N LYS A 260 -4.73 5.54 -16.96
CA LYS A 260 -3.91 4.49 -16.29
C LYS A 260 -4.59 3.13 -16.37
N VAL A 261 -3.83 2.07 -16.09
CA VAL A 261 -4.34 0.71 -15.95
C VAL A 261 -3.86 0.13 -14.62
N THR A 262 -4.81 -0.34 -13.83
CA THR A 262 -4.54 -1.08 -12.59
C THR A 262 -4.97 -2.54 -12.74
N SER A 263 -4.72 -3.34 -11.71
CA SER A 263 -5.17 -4.72 -11.64
C SER A 263 -5.98 -4.89 -10.36
N PRO A 264 -7.11 -5.59 -10.40
CA PRO A 264 -7.87 -5.89 -9.20
C PRO A 264 -7.05 -6.79 -8.27
N ALA A 265 -7.00 -6.45 -6.98
CA ALA A 265 -6.30 -7.24 -5.96
C ALA A 265 -7.08 -8.52 -5.57
N ASP A 266 -8.37 -8.56 -5.87
CA ASP A 266 -9.29 -9.65 -5.54
C ASP A 266 -9.39 -10.74 -6.63
N HIS A 267 -8.51 -10.72 -7.62
CA HIS A 267 -8.58 -11.63 -8.78
C HIS A 267 -7.51 -12.72 -8.72
N SER A 268 -7.93 -13.98 -8.70
CA SER A 268 -7.10 -15.18 -8.53
C SER A 268 -5.98 -15.39 -9.56
N VAL A 269 -6.05 -14.74 -10.73
CA VAL A 269 -5.00 -14.84 -11.78
C VAL A 269 -3.95 -13.76 -11.65
N THR A 270 -4.37 -12.55 -11.31
CA THR A 270 -3.49 -11.37 -11.29
C THR A 270 -3.07 -10.94 -9.91
N ASP A 271 -3.93 -11.14 -8.92
CA ASP A 271 -3.66 -10.78 -7.52
C ASP A 271 -3.06 -9.36 -7.38
N GLY A 272 -3.62 -8.38 -8.12
CA GLY A 272 -3.15 -7.00 -8.16
C GLY A 272 -1.89 -6.74 -9.00
N HIS A 273 -1.25 -7.76 -9.55
CA HIS A 273 0.03 -7.63 -10.26
C HIS A 273 -0.11 -7.76 -11.77
N LEU A 274 0.71 -7.02 -12.50
CA LEU A 274 0.75 -7.03 -13.97
C LEU A 274 2.20 -7.06 -14.46
N CYS A 275 2.38 -7.49 -15.71
CA CYS A 275 3.62 -7.22 -16.43
C CYS A 275 3.54 -5.87 -17.18
N ILE A 276 4.66 -5.44 -17.77
CA ILE A 276 4.74 -4.20 -18.56
C ILE A 276 3.65 -4.11 -19.64
N LYS A 277 3.34 -5.21 -20.32
CA LYS A 277 2.33 -5.21 -21.40
C LYS A 277 0.94 -4.92 -20.87
N GLY A 278 0.52 -5.59 -19.79
CA GLY A 278 -0.78 -5.34 -19.17
C GLY A 278 -0.88 -3.92 -18.60
N ARG A 279 0.17 -3.45 -17.94
CA ARG A 279 0.19 -2.15 -17.26
C ARG A 279 0.25 -0.96 -18.22
N PHE A 280 1.04 -1.04 -19.29
CA PHE A 280 1.35 0.10 -20.16
C PHE A 280 1.01 -0.14 -21.64
N GLY A 281 0.61 -1.36 -22.03
CA GLY A 281 0.35 -1.69 -23.45
C GLY A 281 -0.80 -0.92 -24.08
N TRP A 282 -1.73 -0.37 -23.28
CA TRP A 282 -2.81 0.49 -23.74
C TRP A 282 -2.31 1.73 -24.49
N ARG A 283 -1.11 2.21 -24.19
CA ARG A 283 -0.49 3.37 -24.86
C ARG A 283 -0.24 3.11 -26.34
N HIS A 284 -0.18 1.85 -26.76
CA HIS A 284 -0.10 1.51 -28.18
C HIS A 284 -1.41 1.74 -28.95
N ALA A 285 -2.54 1.65 -28.26
CA ALA A 285 -3.87 1.86 -28.84
C ALA A 285 -4.30 3.32 -28.85
N GLN A 286 -3.58 4.18 -28.13
CA GLN A 286 -3.88 5.62 -28.00
C GLN A 286 -2.60 6.42 -28.22
N PRO A 287 -2.32 6.83 -29.44
CA PRO A 287 -1.15 7.62 -29.78
C PRO A 287 -1.18 9.04 -29.17
#